data_a739d7ef27104250ad65b5dad28d4b8d
#
_entry.id   a739d7ef27104250ad65b5dad28d4b8d
#
_cell.length_a   1.000
_cell.length_b   1.000
_cell.length_c   1.000
_cell.angle_alpha   90.00
_cell.angle_beta   90.00
_cell.angle_gamma   90.00
#
_symmetry.space_group_name_H-M   'P 1'
#
loop_
_entity.id
_entity.type
_entity.pdbx_description
1 polymer ?
#
loop_
_entity_poly.entity_id
_entity_poly.type
_entity_poly.pdbx_seq_one_letter_code
_entity_poly.pdbx_strand_id
1 'polypeptide(L)'
;MKYLPLIVLGLIISSSTVVVAQDKQVKMHQVVMQLNSGDTAVWSSMLGNVRNFQKVWPGKVTIEVVVHGKALNFLVKEKSHLVSEIESMTKLGVIFNACENTMNKYGIRKDMLIPSVSSVPSGVAELVIKQEEGWSYLKTGY
;
A
#
# COMPACT_ATOMS: atom_id res chain seq x y z
N MET A 1 79.24 19.26 31.39
CA MET A 1 78.01 18.47 31.32
C MET A 1 76.91 19.41 30.78
N LYS A 2 76.49 19.27 29.52
CA LYS A 2 75.45 20.11 28.87
C LYS A 2 74.20 19.28 28.70
N TYR A 3 73.16 19.60 29.44
CA TYR A 3 71.85 18.95 29.31
C TYR A 3 71.08 19.59 28.15
N LEU A 4 70.73 18.80 27.14
CA LEU A 4 69.88 19.17 26.01
C LEU A 4 68.42 18.91 26.38
N PRO A 5 67.51 19.88 26.34
CA PRO A 5 66.13 19.62 26.64
C PRO A 5 65.43 18.90 25.43
N LEU A 6 64.78 17.80 25.75
CA LEU A 6 63.98 17.02 24.80
C LEU A 6 62.61 17.74 24.63
N ILE A 7 62.41 18.36 23.47
CA ILE A 7 61.10 18.95 23.12
C ILE A 7 60.22 17.84 22.62
N VAL A 8 59.24 17.42 23.45
CA VAL A 8 58.17 16.50 23.01
C VAL A 8 57.12 17.30 22.27
N LEU A 9 57.09 17.18 20.95
CA LEU A 9 56.09 17.77 20.11
C LEU A 9 54.79 16.90 20.13
N GLY A 10 53.83 17.30 20.94
CA GLY A 10 52.54 16.64 21.05
C GLY A 10 51.68 16.85 19.76
N LEU A 11 51.47 15.80 19.01
CA LEU A 11 50.61 15.81 17.83
C LEU A 11 49.15 15.76 18.27
N ILE A 12 48.41 16.88 18.26
CA ILE A 12 46.97 16.94 18.53
C ILE A 12 46.26 16.46 17.29
N ILE A 13 45.77 15.22 17.29
CA ILE A 13 44.88 14.69 16.25
C ILE A 13 43.49 15.24 16.51
N SER A 14 43.10 16.28 15.79
CA SER A 14 41.74 16.83 15.79
C SER A 14 40.83 15.86 15.03
N SER A 15 40.10 15.00 15.76
CA SER A 15 39.06 14.13 15.18
C SER A 15 37.85 14.96 14.80
N SER A 16 37.73 15.33 13.52
CA SER A 16 36.53 15.95 12.98
C SER A 16 35.41 14.89 12.91
N THR A 17 34.50 14.91 13.87
CA THR A 17 33.27 14.10 13.79
C THR A 17 32.37 14.69 12.70
N VAL A 18 32.30 14.02 11.56
CA VAL A 18 31.29 14.32 10.53
C VAL A 18 29.94 13.89 11.07
N VAL A 19 29.17 14.86 11.54
CA VAL A 19 27.75 14.64 11.86
C VAL A 19 27.02 14.49 10.52
N VAL A 20 26.79 13.24 10.10
CA VAL A 20 25.89 12.94 8.99
C VAL A 20 24.48 13.23 9.52
N ALA A 21 23.88 14.34 9.08
CA ALA A 21 22.49 14.61 9.31
C ALA A 21 21.69 13.45 8.68
N GLN A 22 21.09 12.58 9.51
CA GLN A 22 20.14 11.58 9.03
C GLN A 22 18.95 12.34 8.49
N ASP A 23 18.88 12.40 7.16
CA ASP A 23 17.70 12.86 6.44
C ASP A 23 16.51 12.02 6.97
N LYS A 24 15.52 12.67 7.57
CA LYS A 24 14.31 11.98 8.06
C LYS A 24 13.59 11.43 6.84
N GLN A 25 13.95 10.21 6.46
CA GLN A 25 13.29 9.51 5.36
C GLN A 25 11.79 9.47 5.66
N VAL A 26 11.01 10.13 4.81
CA VAL A 26 9.55 10.19 4.95
C VAL A 26 9.02 8.76 4.86
N LYS A 27 8.49 8.25 5.98
CA LYS A 27 7.95 6.89 6.01
C LYS A 27 6.73 6.81 5.11
N MET A 28 6.82 6.00 4.06
CA MET A 28 5.69 5.61 3.21
C MET A 28 4.97 4.43 3.86
N HIS A 29 3.66 4.50 3.97
CA HIS A 29 2.81 3.41 4.43
C HIS A 29 2.31 2.62 3.22
N GLN A 30 2.31 1.28 3.32
CA GLN A 30 1.79 0.39 2.29
C GLN A 30 0.75 -0.53 2.93
N VAL A 31 -0.45 -0.51 2.40
CA VAL A 31 -1.59 -1.26 2.95
C VAL A 31 -2.23 -2.08 1.84
N VAL A 32 -2.30 -3.39 2.04
CA VAL A 32 -3.11 -4.29 1.21
C VAL A 32 -4.39 -4.67 1.96
N MET A 33 -5.53 -4.38 1.35
CA MET A 33 -6.85 -4.63 1.93
C MET A 33 -7.53 -5.79 1.21
N GLN A 34 -8.00 -6.78 1.97
CA GLN A 34 -8.80 -7.88 1.43
C GLN A 34 -10.28 -7.54 1.48
N LEU A 35 -10.97 -7.62 0.34
CA LEU A 35 -12.43 -7.53 0.25
C LEU A 35 -12.99 -8.83 -0.35
N ASN A 36 -13.73 -9.61 0.46
CA ASN A 36 -14.34 -10.86 0.02
C ASN A 36 -15.84 -11.01 0.38
N SER A 37 -16.41 -10.00 1.06
CA SER A 37 -17.83 -9.97 1.41
C SER A 37 -18.70 -9.46 0.26
N GLY A 38 -19.83 -10.12 0.02
CA GLY A 38 -20.85 -9.63 -0.92
C GLY A 38 -21.78 -8.56 -0.33
N ASP A 39 -21.61 -8.20 0.93
CA ASP A 39 -22.40 -7.17 1.61
C ASP A 39 -21.97 -5.77 1.18
N THR A 40 -22.89 -5.01 0.63
CA THR A 40 -22.65 -3.64 0.14
C THR A 40 -22.33 -2.65 1.26
N ALA A 41 -22.77 -2.89 2.48
CA ALA A 41 -22.39 -2.09 3.64
C ALA A 41 -20.90 -2.25 3.96
N VAL A 42 -20.34 -3.46 3.78
CA VAL A 42 -18.91 -3.72 3.91
C VAL A 42 -18.12 -2.99 2.82
N TRP A 43 -18.64 -2.91 1.59
CA TRP A 43 -17.99 -2.16 0.50
C TRP A 43 -17.87 -0.67 0.84
N SER A 44 -18.96 -0.06 1.28
CA SER A 44 -18.99 1.36 1.68
C SER A 44 -18.09 1.63 2.88
N SER A 45 -18.07 0.74 3.87
CA SER A 45 -17.18 0.82 5.03
C SER A 45 -15.70 0.74 4.63
N MET A 46 -15.35 -0.18 3.71
CA MET A 46 -14.01 -0.32 3.17
C MET A 46 -13.53 0.98 2.49
N LEU A 47 -14.37 1.57 1.61
CA LEU A 47 -14.05 2.86 0.98
C LEU A 47 -13.90 3.98 2.02
N GLY A 48 -14.68 3.93 3.11
CA GLY A 48 -14.51 4.82 4.26
C GLY A 48 -13.12 4.70 4.89
N ASN A 49 -12.64 3.48 5.08
CA ASN A 49 -11.28 3.23 5.61
C ASN A 49 -10.19 3.75 4.66
N VAL A 50 -10.36 3.56 3.35
CA VAL A 50 -9.44 4.12 2.33
C VAL A 50 -9.35 5.64 2.47
N ARG A 51 -10.50 6.34 2.55
CA ARG A 51 -10.52 7.79 2.76
C ARG A 51 -9.84 8.21 4.07
N ASN A 52 -10.03 7.45 5.14
CA ASN A 52 -9.38 7.72 6.42
C ASN A 52 -7.86 7.60 6.33
N PHE A 53 -7.33 6.58 5.66
CA PHE A 53 -5.88 6.45 5.43
C PHE A 53 -5.33 7.64 4.63
N GLN A 54 -6.00 8.03 3.55
CA GLN A 54 -5.58 9.19 2.75
C GLN A 54 -5.62 10.50 3.54
N LYS A 55 -6.58 10.64 4.46
CA LYS A 55 -6.71 11.80 5.34
C LYS A 55 -5.62 11.84 6.42
N VAL A 56 -5.28 10.70 7.01
CA VAL A 56 -4.26 10.59 8.09
C VAL A 56 -2.85 10.69 7.53
N TRP A 57 -2.62 10.13 6.32
CA TRP A 57 -1.31 10.10 5.66
C TRP A 57 -1.35 10.71 4.25
N PRO A 58 -1.64 12.00 4.10
CA PRO A 58 -1.80 12.63 2.79
C PRO A 58 -0.51 12.50 1.97
N GLY A 59 -0.60 11.83 0.81
CA GLY A 59 0.54 11.57 -0.08
C GLY A 59 1.60 10.61 0.47
N LYS A 60 1.33 9.93 1.61
CA LYS A 60 2.28 9.04 2.28
C LYS A 60 1.74 7.61 2.47
N VAL A 61 0.70 7.24 1.76
CA VAL A 61 0.12 5.89 1.80
C VAL A 61 -0.16 5.38 0.39
N THR A 62 0.28 4.16 0.13
CA THR A 62 -0.11 3.37 -1.04
C THR A 62 -1.13 2.33 -0.57
N ILE A 63 -2.25 2.22 -1.26
CA ILE A 63 -3.34 1.31 -0.89
C ILE A 63 -3.66 0.43 -2.07
N GLU A 64 -3.68 -0.87 -1.85
CA GLU A 64 -4.20 -1.86 -2.79
C GLU A 64 -5.37 -2.59 -2.16
N VAL A 65 -6.48 -2.70 -2.90
CA VAL A 65 -7.67 -3.46 -2.51
C VAL A 65 -7.78 -4.68 -3.41
N VAL A 66 -7.58 -5.85 -2.83
CA VAL A 66 -7.71 -7.15 -3.51
C VAL A 66 -9.11 -7.69 -3.31
N VAL A 67 -9.86 -7.80 -4.40
CA VAL A 67 -11.29 -8.16 -4.39
C VAL A 67 -11.48 -9.57 -4.96
N HIS A 68 -12.06 -10.45 -4.17
CA HIS A 68 -12.32 -11.84 -4.59
C HIS A 68 -13.60 -12.41 -3.97
N GLY A 69 -13.96 -13.62 -4.37
CA GLY A 69 -15.15 -14.31 -3.85
C GLY A 69 -16.44 -13.52 -4.13
N LYS A 70 -17.32 -13.46 -3.15
CA LYS A 70 -18.64 -12.80 -3.28
C LYS A 70 -18.53 -11.28 -3.48
N ALA A 71 -17.39 -10.68 -3.16
CA ALA A 71 -17.17 -9.25 -3.31
C ALA A 71 -16.95 -8.81 -4.77
N LEU A 72 -16.70 -9.72 -5.71
CA LEU A 72 -16.27 -9.34 -7.06
C LEU A 72 -17.25 -8.41 -7.78
N ASN A 73 -18.54 -8.48 -7.46
CA ASN A 73 -19.55 -7.57 -8.00
C ASN A 73 -19.29 -6.09 -7.67
N PHE A 74 -18.51 -5.80 -6.62
CA PHE A 74 -18.05 -4.46 -6.29
C PHE A 74 -17.28 -3.81 -7.45
N LEU A 75 -16.53 -4.61 -8.23
CA LEU A 75 -15.73 -4.12 -9.35
C LEU A 75 -16.41 -4.29 -10.74
N VAL A 76 -17.62 -4.85 -10.79
CA VAL A 76 -18.37 -5.03 -12.03
C VAL A 76 -19.24 -3.81 -12.30
N LYS A 77 -19.01 -3.11 -13.42
CA LYS A 77 -19.63 -1.81 -13.73
C LYS A 77 -21.18 -1.82 -13.69
N GLU A 78 -21.81 -2.91 -14.14
CA GLU A 78 -23.28 -3.04 -14.17
C GLU A 78 -23.89 -3.47 -12.82
N LYS A 79 -23.05 -3.86 -11.83
CA LYS A 79 -23.49 -4.40 -10.55
C LYS A 79 -23.11 -3.54 -9.36
N SER A 80 -22.07 -2.72 -9.51
CA SER A 80 -21.60 -1.84 -8.47
C SER A 80 -22.37 -0.52 -8.47
N HIS A 81 -22.89 -0.13 -7.32
CA HIS A 81 -23.45 1.22 -7.12
C HIS A 81 -22.40 2.25 -6.70
N LEU A 82 -21.13 1.84 -6.62
CA LEU A 82 -19.99 2.64 -6.14
C LEU A 82 -18.97 2.95 -7.26
N VAL A 83 -19.36 2.81 -8.52
CA VAL A 83 -18.47 3.00 -9.70
C VAL A 83 -17.75 4.34 -9.63
N SER A 84 -18.49 5.44 -9.45
CA SER A 84 -17.91 6.79 -9.41
C SER A 84 -16.93 6.98 -8.25
N GLU A 85 -17.18 6.36 -7.09
CA GLU A 85 -16.25 6.41 -5.96
C GLU A 85 -14.97 5.63 -6.24
N ILE A 86 -15.08 4.43 -6.82
CA ILE A 86 -13.94 3.60 -7.20
C ILE A 86 -13.07 4.35 -8.21
N GLU A 87 -13.66 4.92 -9.26
CA GLU A 87 -12.93 5.70 -10.26
C GLU A 87 -12.25 6.93 -9.66
N SER A 88 -12.92 7.62 -8.74
CA SER A 88 -12.35 8.76 -8.03
C SER A 88 -11.14 8.35 -7.18
N MET A 89 -11.23 7.24 -6.45
CA MET A 89 -10.13 6.72 -5.64
C MET A 89 -8.96 6.22 -6.48
N THR A 90 -9.25 5.60 -7.62
CA THR A 90 -8.19 5.19 -8.58
C THR A 90 -7.41 6.41 -9.10
N LYS A 91 -8.08 7.51 -9.40
CA LYS A 91 -7.42 8.78 -9.76
C LYS A 91 -6.54 9.33 -8.64
N LEU A 92 -6.85 9.00 -7.39
CA LEU A 92 -6.03 9.34 -6.21
C LEU A 92 -4.95 8.29 -5.89
N GLY A 93 -4.72 7.33 -6.79
CA GLY A 93 -3.65 6.33 -6.67
C GLY A 93 -4.01 5.06 -5.89
N VAL A 94 -5.28 4.84 -5.56
CA VAL A 94 -5.72 3.56 -4.99
C VAL A 94 -5.78 2.50 -6.09
N ILE A 95 -5.21 1.33 -5.82
CA ILE A 95 -5.20 0.19 -6.74
C ILE A 95 -6.34 -0.76 -6.34
N PHE A 96 -7.20 -1.09 -7.30
CA PHE A 96 -8.22 -2.13 -7.12
C PHE A 96 -7.92 -3.29 -8.05
N ASN A 97 -7.74 -4.48 -7.47
CA ASN A 97 -7.41 -5.71 -8.19
C ASN A 97 -8.53 -6.75 -8.08
N ALA A 98 -9.08 -7.17 -9.21
CA ALA A 98 -10.01 -8.27 -9.32
C ALA A 98 -9.27 -9.62 -9.39
N CYS A 99 -9.70 -10.61 -8.62
CA CYS A 99 -9.15 -11.96 -8.68
C CYS A 99 -9.63 -12.70 -9.95
N GLU A 100 -8.73 -13.04 -10.88
CA GLU A 100 -9.08 -13.73 -12.13
C GLU A 100 -9.65 -15.15 -11.89
N ASN A 101 -9.17 -15.87 -10.86
CA ASN A 101 -9.80 -17.14 -10.47
C ASN A 101 -11.26 -16.97 -10.09
N THR A 102 -11.62 -15.88 -9.40
CA THR A 102 -13.01 -15.56 -9.07
C THR A 102 -13.79 -15.13 -10.32
N MET A 103 -13.17 -14.33 -11.17
CA MET A 103 -13.78 -13.92 -12.45
C MET A 103 -14.16 -15.13 -13.29
N ASN A 104 -13.22 -16.08 -13.47
CA ASN A 104 -13.45 -17.31 -14.20
C ASN A 104 -14.59 -18.15 -13.58
N LYS A 105 -14.60 -18.28 -12.25
CA LYS A 105 -15.65 -19.01 -11.52
C LYS A 105 -17.06 -18.45 -11.76
N TYR A 106 -17.19 -17.13 -11.89
CA TYR A 106 -18.49 -16.46 -12.05
C TYR A 106 -18.78 -15.98 -13.48
N GLY A 107 -17.93 -16.34 -14.45
CA GLY A 107 -18.12 -15.95 -15.85
C GLY A 107 -17.98 -14.45 -16.08
N ILE A 108 -17.21 -13.75 -15.25
CA ILE A 108 -16.97 -12.32 -15.38
C ILE A 108 -15.75 -12.09 -16.28
N ARG A 109 -15.95 -11.36 -17.39
CA ARG A 109 -14.88 -10.98 -18.32
C ARG A 109 -14.27 -9.63 -17.94
N LYS A 110 -13.06 -9.34 -18.43
CA LYS A 110 -12.36 -8.07 -18.16
C LYS A 110 -13.15 -6.83 -18.65
N ASP A 111 -13.85 -6.95 -19.76
CA ASP A 111 -14.69 -5.87 -20.31
C ASP A 111 -15.93 -5.54 -19.46
N MET A 112 -16.29 -6.40 -18.52
CA MET A 112 -17.37 -6.18 -17.55
C MET A 112 -16.91 -5.42 -16.31
N LEU A 113 -15.60 -5.34 -16.07
CA LEU A 113 -15.06 -4.59 -14.94
C LEU A 113 -15.15 -3.07 -15.17
N ILE A 114 -15.09 -2.32 -14.08
CA ILE A 114 -14.90 -0.87 -14.13
C ILE A 114 -13.57 -0.59 -14.84
N PRO A 115 -13.51 0.30 -15.85
CA PRO A 115 -12.32 0.47 -16.69
C PRO A 115 -11.04 0.86 -15.95
N SER A 116 -11.18 1.49 -14.78
CA SER A 116 -10.05 1.96 -13.95
C SER A 116 -9.47 0.89 -13.02
N VAL A 117 -10.01 -0.33 -12.98
CA VAL A 117 -9.51 -1.41 -12.12
C VAL A 117 -8.65 -2.41 -12.89
N SER A 118 -7.75 -3.07 -12.17
CA SER A 118 -6.85 -4.10 -12.69
C SER A 118 -7.31 -5.50 -12.27
N SER A 119 -6.60 -6.52 -12.71
CA SER A 119 -6.80 -7.89 -12.26
C SER A 119 -5.48 -8.59 -11.93
N VAL A 120 -5.55 -9.56 -11.02
CA VAL A 120 -4.43 -10.42 -10.64
C VAL A 120 -4.85 -11.88 -10.80
N PRO A 121 -3.94 -12.79 -11.15
CA PRO A 121 -4.28 -14.21 -11.39
C PRO A 121 -4.98 -14.87 -10.20
N SER A 122 -4.52 -14.58 -8.98
CA SER A 122 -5.08 -15.11 -7.73
C SER A 122 -5.07 -14.04 -6.64
N GLY A 123 -6.24 -13.62 -6.18
CA GLY A 123 -6.33 -12.61 -5.11
C GLY A 123 -5.68 -13.05 -3.80
N VAL A 124 -5.79 -14.34 -3.43
CA VAL A 124 -5.14 -14.83 -2.19
C VAL A 124 -3.63 -14.90 -2.31
N ALA A 125 -3.10 -15.21 -3.51
CA ALA A 125 -1.66 -15.17 -3.76
C ALA A 125 -1.14 -13.72 -3.71
N GLU A 126 -1.87 -12.78 -4.30
CA GLU A 126 -1.53 -11.35 -4.24
C GLU A 126 -1.42 -10.85 -2.79
N LEU A 127 -2.37 -11.23 -1.93
CA LEU A 127 -2.32 -10.89 -0.50
C LEU A 127 -1.07 -11.45 0.20
N VAL A 128 -0.60 -12.63 -0.18
CA VAL A 128 0.64 -13.21 0.37
C VAL A 128 1.85 -12.43 -0.15
N ILE A 129 1.94 -12.22 -1.46
CA ILE A 129 3.04 -11.49 -2.10
C ILE A 129 3.20 -10.09 -1.47
N LYS A 130 2.10 -9.35 -1.30
CA LYS A 130 2.16 -8.01 -0.69
C LYS A 130 2.67 -8.05 0.75
N GLN A 131 2.29 -9.06 1.53
CA GLN A 131 2.81 -9.21 2.89
C GLN A 131 4.30 -9.59 2.90
N GLU A 132 4.76 -10.42 1.98
CA GLU A 132 6.19 -10.73 1.79
C GLU A 132 6.99 -9.48 1.37
N GLU A 133 6.37 -8.56 0.60
CA GLU A 133 6.93 -7.24 0.25
C GLU A 133 6.89 -6.24 1.42
N GLY A 134 6.38 -6.63 2.59
CA GLY A 134 6.32 -5.78 3.79
C GLY A 134 5.08 -4.89 3.91
N TRP A 135 4.06 -5.10 3.09
CA TRP A 135 2.80 -4.36 3.20
C TRP A 135 2.02 -4.78 4.45
N SER A 136 1.36 -3.82 5.07
CA SER A 136 0.41 -4.10 6.16
C SER A 136 -0.87 -4.68 5.60
N TYR A 137 -1.27 -5.87 6.06
CA TYR A 137 -2.51 -6.51 5.64
C TYR A 137 -3.69 -6.08 6.50
N LEU A 138 -4.81 -5.79 5.86
CA LEU A 138 -6.08 -5.48 6.51
C LEU A 138 -7.25 -6.24 5.87
N LYS A 139 -7.93 -7.09 6.64
CA LYS A 139 -9.19 -7.68 6.21
C LYS A 139 -10.33 -6.69 6.40
N THR A 140 -11.19 -6.54 5.40
CA THR A 140 -12.39 -5.69 5.48
C THR A 140 -13.64 -6.53 5.65
N GLY A 141 -14.48 -6.14 6.60
CA GLY A 141 -15.65 -6.90 7.00
C GLY A 141 -15.35 -8.07 7.93
N TYR A 142 -16.41 -8.70 8.42
CA TYR A 142 -16.37 -9.84 9.33
C TYR A 142 -16.39 -11.16 8.59
#